data_fddb65c4398a7c0ccf9436927dfff0c1
#
_entry.id   fddb65c4398a7c0ccf9436927dfff0c1
#
_cell.length_a   1.000
_cell.length_b   1.000
_cell.length_c   1.000
_cell.angle_alpha   90.00
_cell.angle_beta   90.00
_cell.angle_gamma   90.00
#
_symmetry.space_group_name_H-M   'P 1'
#
loop_
_entity.id
_entity.type
_entity.pdbx_description
1 polymer ?
#
loop_
_entity_poly.entity_id
_entity_poly.type
_entity_poly.pdbx_seq_one_letter_code
_entity_poly.pdbx_strand_id
1 'polypeptide(L)'
;MAMKNKILVILLTLFSLAAIAQPLSLDECFRLAQENNKQIRSRQAQTKQATYTVKAQRANYLPDIALTGSGYWNNSKGTLLSIPETYLPCYDMMTGTPIQTSLAALFPGTTIGYEIGTIMRGGVSVTQPIYTGGKITSAYRMAQTAEKMSKLQETQTQQSVWIEVAEAYTLLVRAQEMQQVAQQHHALLDKLLHDVQSAVRHGMKIHNDELKVQVRLNESELAVHRADNARRLAAKNLCQLIGQPYDEDFAVEGTLPKFDVGRTFEAHLEDRPEFQMLDCQNEMASQQMRLVRSEMLPQVGLQGNYNYMHGLKVDDA
;
A
#
# COMPACT_ATOMS: atom_id res chain seq x y z
N MET A 1 -48.94 17.74 -11.19
CA MET A 1 -47.48 17.73 -11.44
C MET A 1 -46.75 16.55 -10.77
N ALA A 2 -47.13 16.10 -9.59
CA ALA A 2 -46.44 15.01 -8.85
C ALA A 2 -46.58 13.60 -9.46
N MET A 3 -47.59 13.31 -10.24
CA MET A 3 -47.79 11.97 -10.86
C MET A 3 -46.88 11.76 -12.09
N LYS A 4 -46.60 12.79 -12.88
CA LYS A 4 -45.66 12.71 -14.03
C LYS A 4 -44.21 12.43 -13.61
N ASN A 5 -43.78 13.00 -12.46
CA ASN A 5 -42.43 12.74 -11.94
C ASN A 5 -42.27 11.32 -11.38
N LYS A 6 -43.28 10.73 -10.80
CA LYS A 6 -43.26 9.34 -10.32
C LYS A 6 -43.21 8.33 -11.46
N ILE A 7 -43.88 8.59 -12.59
CA ILE A 7 -43.82 7.75 -13.77
C ILE A 7 -42.46 7.86 -14.46
N LEU A 8 -41.85 9.05 -14.50
CA LEU A 8 -40.52 9.25 -15.05
C LEU A 8 -39.43 8.54 -14.25
N VAL A 9 -39.53 8.55 -12.91
CA VAL A 9 -38.59 7.81 -12.02
C VAL A 9 -38.76 6.30 -12.17
N ILE A 10 -39.99 5.80 -12.29
CA ILE A 10 -40.25 4.37 -12.53
C ILE A 10 -39.77 3.94 -13.92
N LEU A 11 -39.90 4.80 -14.95
CA LEU A 11 -39.37 4.52 -16.29
C LEU A 11 -37.85 4.53 -16.31
N LEU A 12 -37.20 5.41 -15.54
CA LEU A 12 -35.74 5.49 -15.41
C LEU A 12 -35.17 4.28 -14.65
N THR A 13 -35.88 3.77 -13.64
CA THR A 13 -35.48 2.56 -12.89
C THR A 13 -35.72 1.27 -13.68
N LEU A 14 -36.72 1.22 -14.56
CA LEU A 14 -36.94 0.07 -15.45
C LEU A 14 -35.91 -0.01 -16.58
N PHE A 15 -35.32 1.12 -17.00
CA PHE A 15 -34.27 1.13 -18.03
C PHE A 15 -32.92 0.64 -17.51
N SER A 16 -32.69 0.65 -16.18
CA SER A 16 -31.48 0.13 -15.56
C SER A 16 -31.49 -1.39 -15.31
N LEU A 17 -32.62 -2.07 -15.49
CA LEU A 17 -32.75 -3.53 -15.26
C LEU A 17 -32.54 -4.39 -16.50
N ALA A 18 -32.37 -3.81 -17.67
CA ALA A 18 -32.13 -4.55 -18.93
C ALA A 18 -30.65 -4.47 -19.35
N ALA A 19 -29.73 -4.54 -18.41
CA ALA A 19 -28.37 -4.97 -18.73
C ALA A 19 -28.43 -6.49 -18.97
N ILE A 20 -28.96 -6.90 -20.14
CA ILE A 20 -28.73 -8.22 -20.72
C ILE A 20 -27.23 -8.37 -20.69
N ALA A 21 -26.74 -9.36 -19.96
CA ALA A 21 -25.33 -9.67 -19.89
C ALA A 21 -24.85 -9.98 -21.32
N GLN A 22 -24.37 -8.94 -22.02
CA GLN A 22 -23.75 -9.16 -23.32
C GLN A 22 -22.49 -9.99 -23.08
N PRO A 23 -22.26 -11.02 -23.90
CA PRO A 23 -21.04 -11.80 -23.78
C PRO A 23 -19.84 -10.86 -23.90
N LEU A 24 -18.94 -10.90 -22.92
CA LEU A 24 -17.79 -10.01 -22.83
C LEU A 24 -16.76 -10.36 -23.90
N SER A 25 -16.33 -9.35 -24.66
CA SER A 25 -15.19 -9.47 -25.56
C SER A 25 -13.87 -9.40 -24.78
N LEU A 26 -12.78 -9.85 -25.39
CA LEU A 26 -11.44 -9.76 -24.79
C LEU A 26 -11.05 -8.31 -24.47
N ASP A 27 -11.34 -7.37 -25.38
CA ASP A 27 -11.02 -5.95 -25.20
C ASP A 27 -11.78 -5.34 -24.03
N GLU A 28 -13.03 -5.75 -23.84
CA GLU A 28 -13.82 -5.32 -22.70
C GLU A 28 -13.27 -5.90 -21.38
N CYS A 29 -12.80 -7.15 -21.39
CA CYS A 29 -12.10 -7.75 -20.26
C CYS A 29 -10.81 -6.98 -19.90
N PHE A 30 -10.05 -6.53 -20.90
CA PHE A 30 -8.87 -5.68 -20.67
C PHE A 30 -9.24 -4.35 -20.03
N ARG A 31 -10.28 -3.68 -20.53
CA ARG A 31 -10.76 -2.42 -19.98
C ARG A 31 -11.19 -2.57 -18.51
N LEU A 32 -12.00 -3.58 -18.22
CA LEU A 32 -12.47 -3.86 -16.86
C LEU A 32 -11.32 -4.21 -15.93
N ALA A 33 -10.34 -5.00 -16.37
CA ALA A 33 -9.16 -5.32 -15.59
C ALA A 33 -8.34 -4.06 -15.28
N GLN A 34 -8.15 -3.16 -16.26
CA GLN A 34 -7.42 -1.91 -16.06
C GLN A 34 -8.09 -1.02 -14.99
N GLU A 35 -9.42 -1.00 -14.94
CA GLU A 35 -10.17 -0.19 -13.99
C GLU A 35 -10.25 -0.83 -12.58
N ASN A 36 -10.42 -2.15 -12.51
CA ASN A 36 -10.85 -2.82 -11.28
C ASN A 36 -9.81 -3.79 -10.70
N ASN A 37 -8.77 -4.17 -11.46
CA ASN A 37 -7.80 -5.15 -11.00
C ASN A 37 -7.05 -4.65 -9.75
N LYS A 38 -7.02 -5.48 -8.73
CA LYS A 38 -6.43 -5.13 -7.42
C LYS A 38 -4.92 -4.94 -7.49
N GLN A 39 -4.23 -5.67 -8.37
CA GLN A 39 -2.77 -5.55 -8.54
C GLN A 39 -2.43 -4.20 -9.18
N ILE A 40 -3.14 -3.80 -10.23
CA ILE A 40 -2.96 -2.50 -10.90
C ILE A 40 -3.25 -1.36 -9.91
N ARG A 41 -4.37 -1.43 -9.17
CA ARG A 41 -4.71 -0.42 -8.15
C ARG A 41 -3.68 -0.32 -7.03
N SER A 42 -3.11 -1.46 -6.61
CA SER A 42 -2.04 -1.49 -5.62
C SER A 42 -0.77 -0.79 -6.13
N ARG A 43 -0.38 -1.04 -7.39
CA ARG A 43 0.77 -0.37 -8.03
C ARG A 43 0.55 1.12 -8.22
N GLN A 44 -0.65 1.53 -8.64
CA GLN A 44 -1.02 2.94 -8.72
C GLN A 44 -0.91 3.65 -7.37
N ALA A 45 -1.33 2.98 -6.29
CA ALA A 45 -1.16 3.53 -4.94
C ALA A 45 0.32 3.67 -4.56
N GLN A 46 1.19 2.72 -4.93
CA GLN A 46 2.64 2.80 -4.73
C GLN A 46 3.27 3.92 -5.55
N THR A 47 2.85 4.12 -6.80
CA THR A 47 3.28 5.25 -7.63
C THR A 47 2.90 6.59 -6.99
N LYS A 48 1.67 6.71 -6.48
CA LYS A 48 1.25 7.90 -5.72
C LYS A 48 2.09 8.11 -4.46
N GLN A 49 2.39 7.04 -3.72
CA GLN A 49 3.28 7.10 -2.56
C GLN A 49 4.66 7.63 -2.95
N ALA A 50 5.26 7.13 -4.03
CA ALA A 50 6.56 7.61 -4.52
C ALA A 50 6.51 9.10 -4.89
N THR A 51 5.43 9.57 -5.56
CA THR A 51 5.21 10.99 -5.86
C THR A 51 5.15 11.85 -4.59
N TYR A 52 4.46 11.39 -3.53
CA TYR A 52 4.45 12.10 -2.25
C TYR A 52 5.79 12.06 -1.54
N THR A 53 6.57 10.99 -1.70
CA THR A 53 7.94 10.91 -1.19
C THR A 53 8.85 11.95 -1.85
N VAL A 54 8.72 12.17 -3.16
CA VAL A 54 9.42 13.27 -3.87
C VAL A 54 9.07 14.63 -3.27
N LYS A 55 7.78 14.87 -3.01
CA LYS A 55 7.33 16.13 -2.39
C LYS A 55 7.89 16.29 -0.97
N ALA A 56 7.91 15.20 -0.19
CA ALA A 56 8.48 15.21 1.16
C ALA A 56 10.00 15.48 1.13
N GLN A 57 10.74 14.86 0.20
CA GLN A 57 12.17 15.14 0.05
C GLN A 57 12.45 16.58 -0.41
N ARG A 58 11.56 17.15 -1.23
CA ARG A 58 11.64 18.57 -1.60
C ARG A 58 11.43 19.49 -0.41
N ALA A 59 10.61 19.09 0.56
CA ALA A 59 10.39 19.90 1.76
C ALA A 59 11.66 20.10 2.60
N ASN A 60 12.64 19.20 2.50
CA ASN A 60 13.94 19.33 3.19
C ASN A 60 14.77 20.54 2.72
N TYR A 61 14.41 21.21 1.62
CA TYR A 61 14.98 22.48 1.23
C TYR A 61 14.37 23.68 1.98
N LEU A 62 13.21 23.50 2.60
CA LEU A 62 12.50 24.56 3.32
C LEU A 62 12.89 24.56 4.80
N PRO A 63 12.64 25.67 5.53
CA PRO A 63 12.79 25.71 6.98
C PRO A 63 11.90 24.66 7.65
N ASP A 64 12.47 23.92 8.59
CA ASP A 64 11.70 23.06 9.49
C ASP A 64 11.30 23.88 10.72
N ILE A 65 10.01 23.95 10.97
CA ILE A 65 9.41 24.69 12.09
C ILE A 65 8.77 23.68 13.02
N ALA A 66 9.37 23.50 14.19
CA ALA A 66 8.84 22.58 15.20
C ALA A 66 8.32 23.36 16.42
N LEU A 67 7.14 22.99 16.90
CA LEU A 67 6.55 23.44 18.14
C LEU A 67 6.73 22.34 19.17
N THR A 68 7.33 22.69 20.32
CA THR A 68 7.57 21.75 21.42
C THR A 68 6.85 22.21 22.67
N GLY A 69 6.25 21.27 23.38
CA GLY A 69 5.61 21.52 24.66
C GLY A 69 5.90 20.35 25.61
N SER A 70 6.28 20.65 26.84
CA SER A 70 6.44 19.65 27.87
C SER A 70 5.98 20.19 29.22
N GLY A 71 5.32 19.36 29.99
CA GLY A 71 4.91 19.64 31.36
C GLY A 71 5.49 18.59 32.29
N TYR A 72 6.15 19.04 33.36
CA TYR A 72 6.63 18.18 34.41
C TYR A 72 5.93 18.57 35.69
N TRP A 73 5.28 17.64 36.30
CA TRP A 73 4.74 17.84 37.66
C TRP A 73 5.68 17.21 38.66
N ASN A 74 6.21 18.03 39.56
CA ASN A 74 7.06 17.60 40.65
C ASN A 74 6.66 18.36 41.92
N ASN A 75 6.76 17.70 43.05
CA ASN A 75 6.53 18.32 44.38
C ASN A 75 7.76 18.12 45.25
N SER A 76 8.93 18.39 44.68
CA SER A 76 10.20 18.27 45.42
C SER A 76 10.60 19.63 45.98
N LYS A 77 10.80 19.65 47.29
CA LYS A 77 11.42 20.76 48.00
C LYS A 77 12.78 20.27 48.50
N GLY A 78 13.77 21.10 48.34
CA GLY A 78 15.13 20.78 48.82
C GLY A 78 15.87 22.01 49.30
N THR A 79 16.92 21.78 50.07
CA THR A 79 17.80 22.83 50.57
C THR A 79 19.08 22.82 49.74
N LEU A 80 19.40 23.92 49.10
CA LEU A 80 20.65 24.10 48.36
C LEU A 80 21.82 24.38 49.26
N LEU A 81 21.60 25.21 50.28
CA LEU A 81 22.62 25.60 51.26
C LEU A 81 21.93 25.87 52.59
N SER A 82 22.44 25.29 53.63
CA SER A 82 22.03 25.62 55.00
C SER A 82 23.27 25.97 55.80
N ILE A 83 23.34 27.20 56.18
CA ILE A 83 24.38 27.69 57.18
C ILE A 83 23.69 27.76 58.46
N PRO A 84 24.08 26.93 59.48
CA PRO A 84 23.46 26.98 60.80
C PRO A 84 23.81 28.28 61.55
N GLU A 85 22.92 28.65 62.40
CA GLU A 85 23.25 29.74 63.37
C GLU A 85 24.56 29.39 64.10
N THR A 86 25.47 30.33 64.03
CA THR A 86 26.74 30.13 64.75
C THR A 86 27.19 31.44 65.40
N TYR A 87 27.83 31.31 66.52
CA TYR A 87 28.44 32.42 67.19
C TYR A 87 29.86 32.61 66.70
N LEU A 88 30.12 33.73 66.04
CA LEU A 88 31.44 34.09 65.56
C LEU A 88 32.22 34.77 66.69
N PRO A 89 33.43 34.35 66.99
CA PRO A 89 34.24 35.03 67.98
C PRO A 89 34.58 36.44 67.46
N CYS A 90 34.34 37.43 68.30
CA CYS A 90 34.79 38.79 68.01
C CYS A 90 36.28 38.93 68.29
N TYR A 91 37.01 39.52 67.39
CA TYR A 91 38.42 39.83 67.49
C TYR A 91 38.60 41.30 67.75
N ASP A 92 39.53 41.63 68.66
CA ASP A 92 39.92 43.02 68.85
C ASP A 92 40.66 43.52 67.63
N MET A 93 40.16 44.61 67.02
CA MET A 93 40.69 45.18 65.80
C MET A 93 42.14 45.72 65.92
N MET A 94 42.61 45.99 67.20
CA MET A 94 43.95 46.54 67.41
C MET A 94 45.00 45.46 67.76
N THR A 95 44.59 44.38 68.41
CA THR A 95 45.52 43.36 68.86
C THR A 95 45.40 42.03 68.11
N GLY A 96 44.33 41.83 67.29
CA GLY A 96 44.07 40.58 66.52
C GLY A 96 43.82 39.38 67.46
N THR A 97 43.62 39.57 68.75
CA THR A 97 43.33 38.49 69.69
C THR A 97 41.84 38.33 69.94
N PRO A 98 41.35 37.07 70.10
CA PRO A 98 39.94 36.85 70.39
C PRO A 98 39.55 37.47 71.72
N ILE A 99 38.49 38.26 71.72
CA ILE A 99 37.96 38.86 72.97
C ILE A 99 37.32 37.76 73.82
N GLN A 100 37.94 37.42 74.97
CA GLN A 100 37.48 36.36 75.89
C GLN A 100 36.27 36.69 76.73
N THR A 101 35.47 37.65 76.37
CA THR A 101 34.25 38.00 77.07
C THR A 101 33.04 37.81 76.17
N SER A 102 31.97 37.37 76.71
CA SER A 102 30.64 37.04 76.25
C SER A 102 30.01 37.84 75.06
N LEU A 103 30.81 38.51 74.26
CA LEU A 103 30.45 39.20 73.06
C LEU A 103 30.78 38.32 71.78
N ALA A 104 29.91 37.39 71.50
CA ALA A 104 29.93 36.67 70.25
C ALA A 104 28.90 37.31 69.33
N ALA A 105 29.29 37.65 68.11
CA ALA A 105 28.34 38.10 67.12
C ALA A 105 27.54 36.89 66.65
N LEU A 106 26.24 36.92 66.81
CA LEU A 106 25.34 35.93 66.28
C LEU A 106 25.30 36.07 64.77
N PHE A 107 25.77 35.06 64.05
CA PHE A 107 25.52 34.92 62.62
C PHE A 107 24.17 34.25 62.48
N PRO A 108 23.13 34.97 61.96
CA PRO A 108 21.83 34.33 61.73
C PRO A 108 22.00 33.26 60.66
N GLY A 109 21.62 32.05 60.97
CA GLY A 109 21.66 30.98 60.00
C GLY A 109 20.85 31.35 58.71
N THR A 110 21.38 31.02 57.58
CA THR A 110 20.70 31.26 56.32
C THR A 110 20.45 29.95 55.62
N THR A 111 19.22 29.73 55.22
CA THR A 111 18.84 28.53 54.44
C THR A 111 18.31 28.97 53.08
N ILE A 112 19.01 28.55 52.03
CA ILE A 112 18.54 28.75 50.68
C ILE A 112 17.84 27.47 50.25
N GLY A 113 16.54 27.55 50.08
CA GLY A 113 15.72 26.44 49.61
C GLY A 113 15.36 26.56 48.13
N TYR A 114 14.99 25.48 47.53
CA TYR A 114 14.34 25.49 46.22
C TYR A 114 13.04 24.67 46.27
N GLU A 115 12.04 25.17 45.61
CA GLU A 115 10.78 24.44 45.40
C GLU A 115 10.59 24.23 43.90
N ILE A 116 10.61 22.95 43.46
CA ILE A 116 10.31 22.60 42.10
C ILE A 116 8.85 22.15 42.07
N GLY A 117 7.97 23.06 41.65
CA GLY A 117 6.56 22.77 41.42
C GLY A 117 6.30 22.23 40.00
N THR A 118 5.17 22.57 39.46
CA THR A 118 4.84 22.24 38.04
C THR A 118 5.66 23.13 37.12
N ILE A 119 6.53 22.50 36.32
CA ILE A 119 7.32 23.19 35.30
C ILE A 119 6.63 22.98 33.93
N MET A 120 6.22 24.04 33.29
CA MET A 120 5.74 24.04 31.94
C MET A 120 6.77 24.69 31.03
N ARG A 121 7.12 24.01 29.95
CA ARG A 121 8.03 24.50 28.90
C ARG A 121 7.33 24.47 27.58
N GLY A 122 7.31 25.58 26.88
CA GLY A 122 6.86 25.70 25.49
C GLY A 122 7.97 26.32 24.65
N GLY A 123 8.14 25.84 23.42
CA GLY A 123 9.17 26.40 22.57
C GLY A 123 8.83 26.27 21.10
N VAL A 124 9.39 27.20 20.32
CA VAL A 124 9.36 27.18 18.86
C VAL A 124 10.81 27.09 18.38
N SER A 125 11.10 26.14 17.50
CA SER A 125 12.39 26.03 16.84
C SER A 125 12.23 26.13 15.34
N VAL A 126 13.13 26.86 14.69
CA VAL A 126 13.21 26.99 13.22
C VAL A 126 14.61 26.56 12.81
N THR A 127 14.70 25.56 11.95
CA THR A 127 15.98 25.06 11.43
C THR A 127 16.00 25.12 9.93
N GLN A 128 16.95 25.85 9.34
CA GLN A 128 17.13 26.00 7.91
C GLN A 128 18.50 25.47 7.49
N PRO A 129 18.58 24.35 6.74
CA PRO A 129 19.83 23.95 6.13
C PRO A 129 20.19 24.87 4.97
N ILE A 130 21.40 25.44 4.98
CA ILE A 130 21.92 26.28 3.90
C ILE A 130 22.80 25.45 2.96
N TYR A 131 23.69 24.66 3.53
CA TYR A 131 24.59 23.78 2.79
C TYR A 131 24.74 22.46 3.52
N THR A 132 24.49 21.36 2.80
CA THR A 132 24.53 20.00 3.36
C THR A 132 25.46 19.07 2.58
N GLY A 133 26.47 19.62 1.89
CA GLY A 133 27.39 18.81 1.06
C GLY A 133 26.70 18.11 -0.12
N GLY A 134 25.49 18.55 -0.53
CA GLY A 134 24.70 17.88 -1.56
C GLY A 134 23.79 16.76 -1.08
N LYS A 135 23.72 16.50 0.25
CA LYS A 135 22.87 15.45 0.84
C LYS A 135 21.41 15.57 0.43
N ILE A 136 20.79 16.75 0.62
CA ILE A 136 19.38 17.01 0.28
C ILE A 136 19.15 16.84 -1.24
N THR A 137 20.07 17.34 -2.06
CA THR A 137 19.98 17.25 -3.53
C THR A 137 20.06 15.80 -4.01
N SER A 138 20.98 15.01 -3.47
CA SER A 138 21.10 13.59 -3.81
C SER A 138 19.89 12.79 -3.34
N ALA A 139 19.39 13.03 -2.12
CA ALA A 139 18.17 12.40 -1.60
C ALA A 139 16.94 12.76 -2.46
N TYR A 140 16.81 14.01 -2.87
CA TYR A 140 15.73 14.45 -3.75
C TYR A 140 15.78 13.78 -5.12
N ARG A 141 16.98 13.70 -5.74
CA ARG A 141 17.16 12.99 -7.02
C ARG A 141 16.90 11.51 -6.92
N MET A 142 17.34 10.86 -5.83
CA MET A 142 17.00 9.47 -5.57
C MET A 142 15.48 9.25 -5.49
N ALA A 143 14.76 10.12 -4.82
CA ALA A 143 13.31 10.04 -4.75
C ALA A 143 12.64 10.22 -6.13
N GLN A 144 13.13 11.13 -6.97
CA GLN A 144 12.67 11.30 -8.35
C GLN A 144 12.90 10.05 -9.20
N THR A 145 14.09 9.45 -9.10
CA THR A 145 14.40 8.20 -9.82
C THR A 145 13.57 7.04 -9.30
N ALA A 146 13.29 6.98 -7.98
CA ALA A 146 12.39 5.99 -7.39
C ALA A 146 10.93 6.16 -7.87
N GLU A 147 10.46 7.40 -8.06
CA GLU A 147 9.15 7.68 -8.67
C GLU A 147 9.11 7.18 -10.13
N LYS A 148 10.14 7.47 -10.94
CA LYS A 148 10.26 6.96 -12.31
C LYS A 148 10.22 5.43 -12.34
N MET A 149 10.98 4.80 -11.48
CA MET A 149 11.01 3.34 -11.34
C MET A 149 9.64 2.76 -10.95
N SER A 150 8.91 3.43 -10.04
CA SER A 150 7.55 3.01 -9.65
C SER A 150 6.55 3.10 -10.81
N LYS A 151 6.66 4.12 -11.67
CA LYS A 151 5.86 4.24 -12.90
C LYS A 151 6.16 3.12 -13.90
N LEU A 152 7.42 2.75 -14.06
CA LEU A 152 7.82 1.63 -14.92
C LEU A 152 7.29 0.29 -14.39
N GLN A 153 7.32 0.09 -13.07
CA GLN A 153 6.73 -1.09 -12.43
C GLN A 153 5.20 -1.15 -12.59
N GLU A 154 4.53 0.00 -12.56
CA GLU A 154 3.09 0.08 -12.85
C GLU A 154 2.81 -0.37 -14.29
N THR A 155 3.56 0.13 -15.28
CA THR A 155 3.46 -0.28 -16.68
C THR A 155 3.72 -1.78 -16.85
N GLN A 156 4.76 -2.32 -16.22
CA GLN A 156 5.06 -3.75 -16.26
C GLN A 156 3.92 -4.59 -15.65
N THR A 157 3.34 -4.12 -14.54
CA THR A 157 2.21 -4.82 -13.91
C THR A 157 0.96 -4.79 -14.80
N GLN A 158 0.69 -3.68 -15.48
CA GLN A 158 -0.41 -3.61 -16.46
C GLN A 158 -0.21 -4.63 -17.59
N GLN A 159 1.00 -4.73 -18.15
CA GLN A 159 1.33 -5.71 -19.19
C GLN A 159 1.16 -7.15 -18.70
N SER A 160 1.64 -7.46 -17.48
CA SER A 160 1.46 -8.80 -16.90
C SER A 160 -0.01 -9.15 -16.70
N VAL A 161 -0.81 -8.22 -16.17
CA VAL A 161 -2.26 -8.43 -15.98
C VAL A 161 -2.97 -8.63 -17.32
N TRP A 162 -2.57 -7.93 -18.39
CA TRP A 162 -3.14 -8.16 -19.71
C TRP A 162 -2.86 -9.58 -20.23
N ILE A 163 -1.64 -10.08 -20.02
CA ILE A 163 -1.31 -11.47 -20.38
C ILE A 163 -2.16 -12.45 -19.56
N GLU A 164 -2.25 -12.25 -18.24
CA GLU A 164 -3.06 -13.09 -17.36
C GLU A 164 -4.55 -13.09 -17.75
N VAL A 165 -5.10 -11.94 -18.13
CA VAL A 165 -6.50 -11.82 -18.61
C VAL A 165 -6.68 -12.53 -19.95
N ALA A 166 -5.74 -12.42 -20.90
CA ALA A 166 -5.80 -13.10 -22.18
C ALA A 166 -5.75 -14.62 -22.02
N GLU A 167 -4.90 -15.11 -21.13
CA GLU A 167 -4.79 -16.54 -20.80
C GLU A 167 -6.08 -17.06 -20.13
N ALA A 168 -6.61 -16.33 -19.14
CA ALA A 168 -7.85 -16.71 -18.44
C ALA A 168 -9.06 -16.69 -19.38
N TYR A 169 -9.15 -15.70 -20.28
CA TYR A 169 -10.19 -15.62 -21.31
C TYR A 169 -10.13 -16.83 -22.25
N THR A 170 -8.94 -17.12 -22.77
CA THR A 170 -8.71 -18.26 -23.67
C THR A 170 -9.05 -19.59 -22.98
N LEU A 171 -8.67 -19.73 -21.70
CA LEU A 171 -9.00 -20.93 -20.91
C LEU A 171 -10.50 -21.09 -20.74
N LEU A 172 -11.24 -19.99 -20.52
CA LEU A 172 -12.71 -20.02 -20.39
C LEU A 172 -13.38 -20.41 -21.71
N VAL A 173 -12.95 -19.83 -22.85
CA VAL A 173 -13.46 -20.20 -24.18
C VAL A 173 -13.26 -21.69 -24.42
N ARG A 174 -12.04 -22.22 -24.18
CA ARG A 174 -11.75 -23.66 -24.31
C ARG A 174 -12.60 -24.54 -23.40
N ALA A 175 -12.85 -24.10 -22.17
CA ALA A 175 -13.69 -24.83 -21.22
C ALA A 175 -15.16 -24.85 -21.67
N GLN A 176 -15.68 -23.77 -22.26
CA GLN A 176 -17.02 -23.73 -22.85
C GLN A 176 -17.17 -24.68 -24.05
N GLU A 177 -16.19 -24.68 -24.95
CA GLU A 177 -16.17 -25.62 -26.08
C GLU A 177 -16.10 -27.07 -25.61
N MET A 178 -15.26 -27.38 -24.62
CA MET A 178 -15.13 -28.71 -24.06
C MET A 178 -16.44 -29.19 -23.39
N GLN A 179 -17.13 -28.27 -22.67
CA GLN A 179 -18.45 -28.56 -22.11
C GLN A 179 -19.45 -28.92 -23.18
N GLN A 180 -19.49 -28.16 -24.28
CA GLN A 180 -20.38 -28.42 -25.40
C GLN A 180 -20.10 -29.78 -26.06
N VAL A 181 -18.82 -30.12 -26.28
CA VAL A 181 -18.40 -31.42 -26.82
C VAL A 181 -18.81 -32.55 -25.88
N ALA A 182 -18.59 -32.41 -24.56
CA ALA A 182 -18.98 -33.42 -23.59
C ALA A 182 -20.50 -33.64 -23.57
N GLN A 183 -21.29 -32.57 -23.64
CA GLN A 183 -22.77 -32.67 -23.72
C GLN A 183 -23.22 -33.35 -25.01
N GLN A 184 -22.63 -33.02 -26.16
CA GLN A 184 -22.95 -33.68 -27.45
C GLN A 184 -22.60 -35.16 -27.42
N HIS A 185 -21.44 -35.53 -26.83
CA HIS A 185 -21.04 -36.93 -26.70
C HIS A 185 -21.98 -37.71 -25.78
N HIS A 186 -22.39 -37.12 -24.65
CA HIS A 186 -23.38 -37.73 -23.75
C HIS A 186 -24.73 -37.95 -24.48
N ALA A 187 -25.25 -36.95 -25.19
CA ALA A 187 -26.49 -37.08 -25.96
C ALA A 187 -26.41 -38.16 -27.07
N LEU A 188 -25.23 -38.34 -27.67
CA LEU A 188 -25.02 -39.41 -28.66
C LEU A 188 -25.08 -40.81 -28.00
N LEU A 189 -24.41 -40.97 -26.82
CA LEU A 189 -24.42 -42.23 -26.07
C LEU A 189 -25.80 -42.58 -25.54
N ASP A 190 -26.57 -41.62 -25.11
CA ASP A 190 -27.96 -41.78 -24.67
C ASP A 190 -28.84 -42.34 -25.80
N LYS A 191 -28.74 -41.76 -27.02
CA LYS A 191 -29.40 -42.29 -28.20
C LYS A 191 -28.96 -43.70 -28.53
N LEU A 192 -27.64 -43.97 -28.49
CA LEU A 192 -27.08 -45.28 -28.74
C LEU A 192 -27.59 -46.34 -27.74
N LEU A 193 -27.72 -45.97 -26.44
CA LEU A 193 -28.28 -46.87 -25.43
C LEU A 193 -29.73 -47.26 -25.77
N HIS A 194 -30.56 -46.25 -26.15
CA HIS A 194 -31.93 -46.49 -26.57
C HIS A 194 -32.03 -47.46 -27.76
N ASP A 195 -31.16 -47.29 -28.76
CA ASP A 195 -31.11 -48.16 -29.95
C ASP A 195 -30.67 -49.59 -29.59
N VAL A 196 -29.64 -49.73 -28.73
CA VAL A 196 -29.15 -51.05 -28.29
C VAL A 196 -30.18 -51.76 -27.42
N GLN A 197 -30.90 -51.07 -26.55
CA GLN A 197 -32.02 -51.61 -25.76
C GLN A 197 -33.12 -52.14 -26.66
N SER A 198 -33.46 -51.39 -27.72
CA SER A 198 -34.44 -51.86 -28.70
C SER A 198 -33.95 -53.12 -29.44
N ALA A 199 -32.68 -53.16 -29.86
CA ALA A 199 -32.10 -54.34 -30.49
C ALA A 199 -32.01 -55.56 -29.60
N VAL A 200 -31.75 -55.42 -28.32
CA VAL A 200 -31.79 -56.51 -27.29
C VAL A 200 -33.25 -57.04 -27.16
N ARG A 201 -34.22 -56.17 -27.05
CA ARG A 201 -35.66 -56.58 -26.99
C ARG A 201 -36.12 -57.36 -28.18
N HIS A 202 -35.56 -57.10 -29.39
CA HIS A 202 -35.85 -57.84 -30.60
C HIS A 202 -34.93 -59.05 -30.82
N GLY A 203 -34.09 -59.40 -29.85
CA GLY A 203 -33.18 -60.56 -29.97
C GLY A 203 -31.98 -60.41 -30.91
N MET A 204 -31.73 -59.16 -31.38
CA MET A 204 -30.62 -58.89 -32.31
C MET A 204 -29.29 -58.62 -31.62
N LYS A 205 -29.30 -58.35 -30.29
CA LYS A 205 -28.12 -58.13 -29.45
C LYS A 205 -28.28 -58.83 -28.11
N ILE A 206 -27.18 -59.05 -27.43
CA ILE A 206 -27.13 -59.64 -26.09
C ILE A 206 -27.14 -58.55 -25.00
N HIS A 207 -27.64 -58.86 -23.81
CA HIS A 207 -27.72 -57.97 -22.68
C HIS A 207 -26.37 -57.35 -22.27
N ASN A 208 -25.27 -58.10 -22.46
CA ASN A 208 -23.92 -57.61 -22.20
C ASN A 208 -23.54 -56.36 -23.05
N ASP A 209 -24.07 -56.26 -24.27
CA ASP A 209 -23.84 -55.11 -25.12
C ASP A 209 -24.57 -53.84 -24.61
N GLU A 210 -25.76 -54.01 -24.03
CA GLU A 210 -26.48 -52.97 -23.33
C GLU A 210 -25.69 -52.45 -22.12
N LEU A 211 -25.18 -53.38 -21.28
CA LEU A 211 -24.40 -52.99 -20.11
C LEU A 211 -23.12 -52.24 -20.47
N LYS A 212 -22.44 -52.63 -21.56
CA LYS A 212 -21.25 -51.88 -22.04
C LYS A 212 -21.59 -50.45 -22.45
N VAL A 213 -22.73 -50.21 -23.11
CA VAL A 213 -23.14 -48.86 -23.49
C VAL A 213 -23.58 -48.09 -22.26
N GLN A 214 -24.26 -48.71 -21.30
CA GLN A 214 -24.63 -48.08 -20.03
C GLN A 214 -23.40 -47.58 -19.25
N VAL A 215 -22.33 -48.40 -19.17
CA VAL A 215 -21.07 -47.97 -18.55
C VAL A 215 -20.48 -46.76 -19.26
N ARG A 216 -20.48 -46.75 -20.60
CA ARG A 216 -19.99 -45.63 -21.41
C ARG A 216 -20.85 -44.36 -21.20
N LEU A 217 -22.16 -44.47 -21.05
CA LEU A 217 -23.05 -43.38 -20.74
C LEU A 217 -22.72 -42.76 -19.38
N ASN A 218 -22.55 -43.58 -18.35
CA ASN A 218 -22.19 -43.10 -17.01
C ASN A 218 -20.79 -42.42 -17.02
N GLU A 219 -19.82 -42.95 -17.76
CA GLU A 219 -18.52 -42.29 -17.97
C GLU A 219 -18.66 -40.91 -18.63
N SER A 220 -19.56 -40.81 -19.63
CA SER A 220 -19.82 -39.52 -20.32
C SER A 220 -20.55 -38.52 -19.44
N GLU A 221 -21.44 -38.94 -18.55
CA GLU A 221 -22.09 -38.08 -17.58
C GLU A 221 -21.05 -37.46 -16.61
N LEU A 222 -20.10 -38.29 -16.14
CA LEU A 222 -18.99 -37.80 -15.33
C LEU A 222 -18.11 -36.79 -16.10
N ALA A 223 -17.92 -37.00 -17.42
CA ALA A 223 -17.18 -36.06 -18.26
C ALA A 223 -17.92 -34.71 -18.40
N VAL A 224 -19.25 -34.69 -18.52
CA VAL A 224 -20.07 -33.47 -18.54
C VAL A 224 -19.91 -32.71 -17.21
N HIS A 225 -20.02 -33.39 -16.06
CA HIS A 225 -19.84 -32.73 -14.76
C HIS A 225 -18.42 -32.14 -14.59
N ARG A 226 -17.40 -32.84 -15.04
CA ARG A 226 -16.01 -32.35 -15.01
C ARG A 226 -15.84 -31.11 -15.90
N ALA A 227 -16.42 -31.11 -17.09
CA ALA A 227 -16.35 -29.99 -18.02
C ALA A 227 -17.11 -28.77 -17.48
N ASP A 228 -18.28 -28.96 -16.86
CA ASP A 228 -19.03 -27.88 -16.22
C ASP A 228 -18.25 -27.26 -15.05
N ASN A 229 -17.65 -28.07 -14.19
CA ASN A 229 -16.81 -27.58 -13.10
C ASN A 229 -15.59 -26.80 -13.62
N ALA A 230 -14.94 -27.27 -14.68
CA ALA A 230 -13.81 -26.59 -15.33
C ALA A 230 -14.24 -25.21 -15.86
N ARG A 231 -15.40 -25.14 -16.54
CA ARG A 231 -15.98 -23.88 -17.05
C ARG A 231 -16.23 -22.89 -15.90
N ARG A 232 -16.88 -23.34 -14.83
CA ARG A 232 -17.18 -22.50 -13.65
C ARG A 232 -15.91 -21.98 -12.98
N LEU A 233 -14.88 -22.82 -12.88
CA LEU A 233 -13.60 -22.42 -12.30
C LEU A 233 -12.88 -21.40 -13.18
N ALA A 234 -12.84 -21.62 -14.50
CA ALA A 234 -12.25 -20.67 -15.45
C ALA A 234 -12.99 -19.32 -15.44
N ALA A 235 -14.32 -19.33 -15.37
CA ALA A 235 -15.13 -18.11 -15.26
C ALA A 235 -14.83 -17.34 -13.97
N LYS A 236 -14.73 -18.03 -12.82
CA LYS A 236 -14.35 -17.40 -11.54
C LYS A 236 -12.96 -16.76 -11.58
N ASN A 237 -12.00 -17.44 -12.21
CA ASN A 237 -10.66 -16.90 -12.38
C ASN A 237 -10.67 -15.60 -13.20
N LEU A 238 -11.36 -15.60 -14.34
CA LEU A 238 -11.49 -14.40 -15.18
C LEU A 238 -12.20 -13.27 -14.42
N CYS A 239 -13.32 -13.55 -13.74
CA CYS A 239 -14.03 -12.56 -12.92
C CYS A 239 -13.14 -11.94 -11.84
N GLN A 240 -12.26 -12.74 -11.20
CA GLN A 240 -11.31 -12.25 -10.21
C GLN A 240 -10.30 -11.27 -10.84
N LEU A 241 -9.79 -11.58 -12.04
CA LEU A 241 -8.81 -10.74 -12.75
C LEU A 241 -9.42 -9.43 -13.23
N ILE A 242 -10.65 -9.46 -13.74
CA ILE A 242 -11.37 -8.26 -14.18
C ILE A 242 -12.03 -7.47 -13.03
N GLY A 243 -11.99 -8.01 -11.80
CA GLY A 243 -12.54 -7.38 -10.61
C GLY A 243 -14.07 -7.34 -10.56
N GLN A 244 -14.74 -8.24 -11.27
CA GLN A 244 -16.20 -8.38 -11.26
C GLN A 244 -16.64 -9.51 -10.30
N PRO A 245 -17.83 -9.40 -9.67
CA PRO A 245 -18.41 -10.51 -8.96
C PRO A 245 -18.73 -11.64 -9.95
N TYR A 246 -18.56 -12.89 -9.50
CA TYR A 246 -18.94 -14.05 -10.31
C TYR A 246 -20.47 -14.16 -10.35
N ASP A 247 -21.00 -14.28 -11.57
CA ASP A 247 -22.38 -14.65 -11.85
C ASP A 247 -22.42 -15.99 -12.61
N GLU A 248 -23.42 -16.84 -12.36
CA GLU A 248 -23.57 -18.11 -13.07
C GLU A 248 -23.84 -17.92 -14.57
N ASP A 249 -24.47 -16.78 -14.94
CA ASP A 249 -24.76 -16.39 -16.32
C ASP A 249 -23.58 -15.70 -17.02
N PHE A 250 -22.40 -15.66 -16.37
CA PHE A 250 -21.19 -15.05 -16.95
C PHE A 250 -20.78 -15.79 -18.22
N ALA A 251 -20.86 -15.08 -19.34
CA ALA A 251 -20.50 -15.60 -20.65
C ALA A 251 -19.51 -14.68 -21.36
N VAL A 252 -18.63 -15.28 -22.16
CA VAL A 252 -17.71 -14.57 -23.06
C VAL A 252 -18.05 -14.87 -24.50
N GLU A 253 -17.72 -13.93 -25.41
CA GLU A 253 -17.81 -14.17 -26.84
C GLU A 253 -16.81 -15.28 -27.21
N GLY A 254 -17.25 -16.44 -27.62
CA GLY A 254 -16.41 -17.61 -27.93
C GLY A 254 -15.37 -17.40 -29.06
N THR A 255 -15.04 -16.15 -29.38
CA THR A 255 -14.10 -15.77 -30.45
C THR A 255 -12.70 -15.68 -29.89
N LEU A 256 -11.82 -16.59 -30.27
CA LEU A 256 -10.40 -16.49 -29.94
C LEU A 256 -9.77 -15.36 -30.75
N PRO A 257 -8.94 -14.51 -30.13
CA PRO A 257 -8.25 -13.45 -30.83
C PRO A 257 -7.32 -14.05 -31.89
N LYS A 258 -7.44 -13.57 -33.12
CA LYS A 258 -6.50 -13.94 -34.19
C LYS A 258 -5.24 -13.12 -34.04
N PHE A 259 -4.17 -13.75 -33.57
CA PHE A 259 -2.86 -13.11 -33.54
C PHE A 259 -2.28 -13.09 -34.96
N ASP A 260 -1.95 -11.90 -35.42
CA ASP A 260 -1.22 -11.73 -36.68
C ASP A 260 0.28 -12.07 -36.44
N VAL A 261 0.63 -13.31 -36.77
CA VAL A 261 1.99 -13.85 -36.57
C VAL A 261 2.99 -13.25 -37.57
N GLY A 262 2.52 -12.43 -38.51
CA GLY A 262 3.35 -11.89 -39.60
C GLY A 262 4.06 -10.56 -39.32
N ARG A 263 3.79 -9.93 -38.17
CA ARG A 263 4.49 -8.70 -37.80
C ARG A 263 5.86 -9.01 -37.19
N THR A 264 6.93 -8.71 -37.91
CA THR A 264 8.27 -8.59 -37.38
C THR A 264 8.29 -7.41 -36.43
N PHE A 265 8.24 -7.66 -35.13
CA PHE A 265 8.51 -6.62 -34.14
C PHE A 265 10.01 -6.39 -34.10
N GLU A 266 10.47 -5.24 -34.56
CA GLU A 266 11.78 -4.72 -34.16
C GLU A 266 11.68 -4.34 -32.67
N ALA A 267 11.98 -5.29 -31.82
CA ALA A 267 11.99 -5.07 -30.37
C ALA A 267 13.25 -4.29 -30.01
N HIS A 268 13.13 -2.98 -29.84
CA HIS A 268 14.16 -2.20 -29.20
C HIS A 268 14.19 -2.57 -27.71
N LEU A 269 15.27 -3.24 -27.30
CA LEU A 269 15.46 -3.67 -25.91
C LEU A 269 15.44 -2.49 -24.93
N GLU A 270 15.86 -1.31 -25.39
CA GLU A 270 15.91 -0.07 -24.60
C GLU A 270 14.51 0.45 -24.22
N ASP A 271 13.48 0.12 -24.98
CA ASP A 271 12.09 0.53 -24.71
C ASP A 271 11.41 -0.36 -23.65
N ARG A 272 12.04 -1.48 -23.28
CA ARG A 272 11.46 -2.39 -22.28
C ARG A 272 11.55 -1.79 -20.88
N PRO A 273 10.45 -1.84 -20.10
CA PRO A 273 10.44 -1.30 -18.74
C PRO A 273 11.54 -1.88 -17.85
N GLU A 274 11.92 -3.16 -18.05
CA GLU A 274 12.95 -3.84 -17.29
C GLU A 274 14.34 -3.19 -17.50
N PHE A 275 14.69 -2.84 -18.74
CA PHE A 275 15.95 -2.14 -19.03
C PHE A 275 15.97 -0.74 -18.43
N GLN A 276 14.87 0.00 -18.58
CA GLN A 276 14.76 1.33 -18.01
C GLN A 276 14.80 1.30 -16.47
N MET A 277 14.31 0.22 -15.84
CA MET A 277 14.48 0.04 -14.39
C MET A 277 15.91 -0.20 -13.98
N LEU A 278 16.72 -0.92 -14.78
CA LEU A 278 18.16 -1.08 -14.52
C LEU A 278 18.90 0.26 -14.60
N ASP A 279 18.56 1.11 -15.56
CA ASP A 279 19.12 2.46 -15.64
C ASP A 279 18.77 3.31 -14.41
N CYS A 280 17.50 3.21 -13.96
CA CYS A 280 17.08 3.85 -12.72
C CYS A 280 17.87 3.33 -11.51
N GLN A 281 18.16 2.02 -11.42
CA GLN A 281 18.98 1.44 -10.36
C GLN A 281 20.41 1.97 -10.38
N ASN A 282 21.03 2.08 -11.55
CA ASN A 282 22.37 2.65 -11.72
C ASN A 282 22.39 4.13 -11.28
N GLU A 283 21.39 4.90 -11.68
CA GLU A 283 21.27 6.29 -11.26
C GLU A 283 21.09 6.40 -9.74
N MET A 284 20.22 5.58 -9.13
CA MET A 284 20.05 5.53 -7.68
C MET A 284 21.36 5.20 -6.96
N ALA A 285 22.11 4.21 -7.45
CA ALA A 285 23.42 3.86 -6.88
C ALA A 285 24.42 5.03 -6.96
N SER A 286 24.43 5.75 -8.08
CA SER A 286 25.30 6.94 -8.25
C SER A 286 24.93 8.07 -7.28
N GLN A 287 23.64 8.31 -7.08
CA GLN A 287 23.16 9.30 -6.10
C GLN A 287 23.43 8.86 -4.66
N GLN A 288 23.33 7.57 -4.37
CA GLN A 288 23.69 7.01 -3.06
C GLN A 288 25.18 7.24 -2.74
N MET A 289 26.09 7.03 -3.71
CA MET A 289 27.51 7.36 -3.52
C MET A 289 27.70 8.84 -3.19
N ARG A 290 26.98 9.74 -3.89
CA ARG A 290 27.04 11.20 -3.61
C ARG A 290 26.51 11.53 -2.22
N LEU A 291 25.45 10.85 -1.80
CA LEU A 291 24.86 11.02 -0.47
C LEU A 291 25.87 10.63 0.62
N VAL A 292 26.55 9.49 0.50
CA VAL A 292 27.58 9.06 1.45
C VAL A 292 28.77 10.02 1.44
N ARG A 293 29.22 10.47 0.25
CA ARG A 293 30.29 11.49 0.16
C ARG A 293 29.92 12.80 0.82
N SER A 294 28.64 13.17 0.84
CA SER A 294 28.19 14.42 1.48
C SER A 294 28.40 14.42 3.00
N GLU A 295 28.53 13.25 3.62
CA GLU A 295 28.82 13.13 5.07
C GLU A 295 30.25 13.52 5.43
N MET A 296 31.16 13.51 4.43
CA MET A 296 32.55 13.98 4.59
C MET A 296 32.68 15.49 4.40
N LEU A 297 31.62 16.17 3.97
CA LEU A 297 31.63 17.60 3.68
C LEU A 297 31.05 18.40 4.85
N PRO A 298 31.52 19.66 5.07
CA PRO A 298 30.94 20.50 6.10
C PRO A 298 29.46 20.74 5.86
N GLN A 299 28.68 20.81 6.96
CA GLN A 299 27.26 21.16 6.92
C GLN A 299 27.05 22.52 7.56
N VAL A 300 26.30 23.39 6.91
CA VAL A 300 26.00 24.75 7.41
C VAL A 300 24.47 24.90 7.46
N GLY A 301 23.99 25.28 8.62
CA GLY A 301 22.57 25.57 8.85
C GLY A 301 22.37 26.76 9.77
N LEU A 302 21.23 27.38 9.70
CA LEU A 302 20.74 28.38 10.65
C LEU A 302 19.71 27.72 11.56
N GLN A 303 19.84 27.98 12.86
CA GLN A 303 18.88 27.51 13.86
C GLN A 303 18.51 28.67 14.78
N GLY A 304 17.20 28.90 14.92
CA GLY A 304 16.62 29.84 15.87
C GLY A 304 15.70 29.08 16.85
N ASN A 305 15.88 29.31 18.15
CA ASN A 305 15.05 28.70 19.19
C ASN A 305 14.49 29.78 20.09
N TYR A 306 13.21 29.73 20.35
CA TYR A 306 12.55 30.52 21.37
C TYR A 306 11.90 29.56 22.37
N ASN A 307 12.33 29.60 23.63
CA ASN A 307 11.80 28.74 24.69
C ASN A 307 11.23 29.60 25.79
N TYR A 308 10.01 29.33 26.20
CA TYR A 308 9.37 29.88 27.38
C TYR A 308 9.26 28.79 28.46
N MET A 309 9.65 29.10 29.69
CA MET A 309 9.57 28.20 30.83
C MET A 309 8.89 28.92 31.98
N HIS A 310 7.94 28.24 32.59
CA HIS A 310 7.19 28.73 33.76
C HIS A 310 7.23 27.67 34.88
N GLY A 311 7.30 28.11 36.13
CA GLY A 311 7.16 27.22 37.29
C GLY A 311 8.43 26.93 38.05
N LEU A 312 9.58 27.56 37.71
CA LEU A 312 10.77 27.53 38.57
C LEU A 312 10.70 28.70 39.57
N LYS A 313 10.55 28.42 40.84
CA LYS A 313 10.66 29.41 41.93
C LYS A 313 11.93 29.10 42.73
N VAL A 314 12.79 30.09 42.87
CA VAL A 314 13.92 30.07 43.79
C VAL A 314 13.51 31.00 44.92
N ASP A 315 13.33 30.45 46.13
CA ASP A 315 13.07 31.22 47.33
C ASP A 315 14.41 31.68 47.90
N ASP A 316 14.69 32.96 47.77
CA ASP A 316 15.71 33.64 48.55
C ASP A 316 15.08 33.98 49.92
N ALA A 317 15.48 33.29 50.95
CA ALA A 317 15.08 33.58 52.34
C ALA A 317 16.04 34.55 52.98
#